data_e6ef65e59c83da37fe08239dde9e10a0
#
_entry.id   e6ef65e59c83da37fe08239dde9e10a0
#
_cell.length_a   1.000
_cell.length_b   1.000
_cell.length_c   1.000
_cell.angle_alpha   90.00
_cell.angle_beta   90.00
_cell.angle_gamma   90.00
#
_symmetry.space_group_name_H-M   'P 1'
#
loop_
_entity.id
_entity.type
_entity.pdbx_description
1 polymer ?
#
loop_
_entity_poly.entity_id
_entity_poly.type
_entity_poly.pdbx_seq_one_letter_code
_entity_poly.pdbx_strand_id
1 'polypeptide(L)'
;MTLAKQIDRWYRAGEHQETVKAILELAETDVTDALTEDLAVAYNNLGQYQKAIESLKAMDVQNRSLPHWHYCMGYALYYAAMDSPTYEKQKALLEGAFDAFSRALKLNPEQELESECREFLAWITEDLRSIDFSSPSPHREREGAFGCSILLSGPWFDREKFIRDFYTDWALPIAPSDDDRDALTHQSPCMVFSVEHITAAITLIPSPIPDKEADKAAACNYLWPNGVKVTERHKAHLLITILDTRASLTERGILLVKIASTCCLQLSATGVFTGGTVYQLGLYRNLAAVIRDGRLPVFNWIWFGLYRTPRGLSGYTYGLESFGKDEIEISDTDMEPDRLRKILVDLASYILEDCAVFQDGDTVELSGNRKLPIVRSEGISLPGPTLKLANL
;
A
#
# COMPACT_ATOMS: atom_id res chain seq x y z
N MET A 1 -12.91 -51.23 -24.48
CA MET A 1 -13.24 -49.83 -24.29
C MET A 1 -11.92 -49.05 -24.42
N THR A 2 -11.85 -48.02 -25.23
CA THR A 2 -10.62 -47.25 -25.37
C THR A 2 -10.34 -46.44 -24.10
N LEU A 3 -9.04 -46.12 -23.79
CA LEU A 3 -8.67 -45.35 -22.59
C LEU A 3 -9.41 -43.99 -22.54
N ALA A 4 -9.53 -43.29 -23.67
CA ALA A 4 -10.24 -42.00 -23.75
C ALA A 4 -11.73 -42.12 -23.30
N LYS A 5 -12.45 -43.20 -23.71
CA LYS A 5 -13.84 -43.45 -23.25
C LYS A 5 -13.88 -43.77 -21.76
N GLN A 6 -12.84 -44.32 -21.21
CA GLN A 6 -12.74 -44.65 -19.80
C GLN A 6 -12.46 -43.43 -18.96
N ILE A 7 -11.60 -42.52 -19.45
CA ILE A 7 -11.34 -41.22 -18.85
C ILE A 7 -12.61 -40.36 -18.82
N ASP A 8 -13.35 -40.25 -19.93
CA ASP A 8 -14.63 -39.53 -19.97
C ASP A 8 -15.66 -40.09 -18.94
N ARG A 9 -15.72 -41.41 -18.75
CA ARG A 9 -16.52 -42.00 -17.72
C ARG A 9 -16.08 -41.65 -16.32
N TRP A 10 -14.77 -41.72 -16.03
CA TRP A 10 -14.20 -41.36 -14.73
C TRP A 10 -14.40 -39.88 -14.41
N TYR A 11 -14.23 -39.02 -15.41
CA TYR A 11 -14.47 -37.57 -15.26
C TYR A 11 -15.91 -37.29 -14.81
N ARG A 12 -16.90 -37.90 -15.50
CA ARG A 12 -18.33 -37.76 -15.14
C ARG A 12 -18.69 -38.38 -13.79
N ALA A 13 -17.93 -39.37 -13.35
CA ALA A 13 -18.12 -40.04 -12.05
C ALA A 13 -17.37 -39.32 -10.90
N GLY A 14 -16.54 -38.30 -11.19
CA GLY A 14 -15.64 -37.64 -10.21
C GLY A 14 -14.46 -38.51 -9.79
N GLU A 15 -14.16 -39.59 -10.54
CA GLU A 15 -13.11 -40.57 -10.24
C GLU A 15 -11.75 -40.11 -10.82
N HIS A 16 -11.34 -38.84 -10.56
CA HIS A 16 -10.15 -38.21 -11.15
C HIS A 16 -8.85 -38.91 -10.79
N GLN A 17 -8.80 -39.57 -9.62
CA GLN A 17 -7.62 -40.34 -9.19
C GLN A 17 -7.34 -41.55 -10.12
N GLU A 18 -8.38 -42.18 -10.66
CA GLU A 18 -8.24 -43.29 -11.59
C GLU A 18 -7.68 -42.82 -12.93
N THR A 19 -8.06 -41.62 -13.39
CA THR A 19 -7.47 -40.98 -14.59
C THR A 19 -5.98 -40.76 -14.41
N VAL A 20 -5.58 -40.16 -13.27
CA VAL A 20 -4.15 -39.91 -12.96
C VAL A 20 -3.37 -41.23 -12.97
N LYS A 21 -3.87 -42.25 -12.27
CA LYS A 21 -3.23 -43.55 -12.18
C LYS A 21 -3.07 -44.21 -13.56
N ALA A 22 -4.13 -44.24 -14.35
CA ALA A 22 -4.12 -44.88 -15.64
C ALA A 22 -3.15 -44.23 -16.64
N ILE A 23 -3.02 -42.91 -16.61
CA ILE A 23 -2.10 -42.18 -17.52
C ILE A 23 -0.66 -42.36 -17.04
N LEU A 24 -0.38 -42.30 -15.73
CA LEU A 24 0.96 -42.47 -15.20
C LEU A 24 1.51 -43.91 -15.32
N GLU A 25 0.64 -44.90 -15.54
CA GLU A 25 1.03 -46.31 -15.81
C GLU A 25 1.43 -46.55 -17.28
N LEU A 26 1.19 -45.57 -18.20
CA LEU A 26 1.59 -45.66 -19.60
C LEU A 26 3.13 -45.46 -19.76
N ALA A 27 3.67 -46.02 -20.82
CA ALA A 27 5.03 -45.68 -21.23
C ALA A 27 5.06 -44.22 -21.72
N GLU A 28 6.18 -43.50 -21.53
CA GLU A 28 6.29 -42.09 -21.95
C GLU A 28 5.98 -41.90 -23.46
N THR A 29 6.32 -42.85 -24.28
CA THR A 29 6.05 -42.84 -25.73
C THR A 29 4.57 -42.94 -26.08
N ASP A 30 3.74 -43.42 -25.17
CA ASP A 30 2.30 -43.65 -25.38
C ASP A 30 1.44 -42.51 -24.82
N VAL A 31 2.05 -41.57 -24.07
CA VAL A 31 1.41 -40.39 -23.55
C VAL A 31 1.32 -39.32 -24.62
N THR A 32 0.13 -39.04 -25.11
CA THR A 32 -0.15 -38.00 -26.08
C THR A 32 -0.48 -36.69 -25.38
N ASP A 33 -0.39 -35.54 -26.09
CA ASP A 33 -0.82 -34.25 -25.54
C ASP A 33 -2.26 -34.22 -25.06
N ALA A 34 -3.17 -34.95 -25.73
CA ALA A 34 -4.56 -35.10 -25.28
C ALA A 34 -4.65 -35.80 -23.90
N LEU A 35 -3.84 -36.84 -23.68
CA LEU A 35 -3.78 -37.52 -22.39
C LEU A 35 -3.10 -36.65 -21.31
N THR A 36 -2.13 -35.84 -21.72
CA THR A 36 -1.48 -34.86 -20.82
C THR A 36 -2.46 -33.76 -20.40
N GLU A 37 -3.34 -33.33 -21.29
CA GLU A 37 -4.42 -32.40 -20.97
C GLU A 37 -5.44 -33.03 -20.01
N ASP A 38 -5.89 -34.27 -20.29
CA ASP A 38 -6.75 -35.03 -19.39
C ASP A 38 -6.13 -35.19 -17.99
N LEU A 39 -4.82 -35.43 -17.93
CA LEU A 39 -4.05 -35.53 -16.69
C LEU A 39 -4.06 -34.20 -15.93
N ALA A 40 -3.86 -33.09 -16.63
CA ALA A 40 -3.89 -31.75 -16.02
C ALA A 40 -5.29 -31.40 -15.50
N VAL A 41 -6.33 -31.73 -16.24
CA VAL A 41 -7.73 -31.57 -15.79
C VAL A 41 -7.99 -32.42 -14.54
N ALA A 42 -7.53 -33.68 -14.52
CA ALA A 42 -7.68 -34.54 -13.34
C ALA A 42 -6.93 -33.96 -12.11
N TYR A 43 -5.71 -33.44 -12.29
CA TYR A 43 -4.97 -32.76 -11.22
C TYR A 43 -5.66 -31.50 -10.72
N ASN A 44 -6.25 -30.69 -11.62
CA ASN A 44 -7.04 -29.52 -11.23
C ASN A 44 -8.23 -29.92 -10.34
N ASN A 45 -8.97 -30.93 -10.72
CA ASN A 45 -10.11 -31.44 -9.95
C ASN A 45 -9.72 -32.08 -8.61
N LEU A 46 -8.49 -32.55 -8.47
CA LEU A 46 -7.91 -33.10 -7.24
C LEU A 46 -7.24 -32.03 -6.36
N GLY A 47 -7.26 -30.76 -6.75
CA GLY A 47 -6.58 -29.67 -6.01
C GLY A 47 -5.06 -29.72 -6.11
N GLN A 48 -4.49 -30.52 -7.05
CA GLN A 48 -3.03 -30.65 -7.25
C GLN A 48 -2.54 -29.69 -8.32
N TYR A 49 -2.81 -28.39 -8.11
CA TYR A 49 -2.65 -27.32 -9.11
C TYR A 49 -1.21 -27.20 -9.65
N GLN A 50 -0.20 -27.39 -8.81
CA GLN A 50 1.19 -27.32 -9.24
C GLN A 50 1.51 -28.44 -10.27
N LYS A 51 1.00 -29.65 -10.07
CA LYS A 51 1.18 -30.75 -11.01
C LYS A 51 0.40 -30.53 -12.33
N ALA A 52 -0.78 -29.91 -12.24
CA ALA A 52 -1.52 -29.51 -13.43
C ALA A 52 -0.71 -28.50 -14.29
N ILE A 53 -0.11 -27.48 -13.65
CA ILE A 53 0.75 -26.49 -14.33
C ILE A 53 1.95 -27.19 -15.00
N GLU A 54 2.60 -28.12 -14.32
CA GLU A 54 3.75 -28.87 -14.85
C GLU A 54 3.36 -29.72 -16.05
N SER A 55 2.23 -30.45 -15.95
CA SER A 55 1.70 -31.25 -17.06
C SER A 55 1.39 -30.38 -18.28
N LEU A 56 0.68 -29.27 -18.11
CA LEU A 56 0.34 -28.36 -19.21
C LEU A 56 1.60 -27.74 -19.86
N LYS A 57 2.63 -27.44 -19.07
CA LYS A 57 3.92 -26.95 -19.60
C LYS A 57 4.72 -28.02 -20.37
N ALA A 58 4.47 -29.29 -20.16
CA ALA A 58 5.15 -30.38 -20.87
C ALA A 58 4.60 -30.63 -22.28
N MET A 59 3.37 -30.13 -22.59
CA MET A 59 2.76 -30.31 -23.92
C MET A 59 3.51 -29.58 -25.04
N ASP A 60 3.39 -30.04 -26.27
CA ASP A 60 3.96 -29.40 -27.44
C ASP A 60 3.47 -27.94 -27.61
N VAL A 61 4.35 -27.06 -28.11
CA VAL A 61 4.06 -25.63 -28.29
C VAL A 61 2.84 -25.39 -29.19
N GLN A 62 2.64 -26.24 -30.21
CA GLN A 62 1.50 -26.12 -31.11
C GLN A 62 0.15 -26.36 -30.39
N ASN A 63 0.11 -27.30 -29.45
CA ASN A 63 -1.09 -27.66 -28.70
C ASN A 63 -1.36 -26.70 -27.52
N ARG A 64 -0.37 -25.93 -27.11
CA ARG A 64 -0.53 -24.84 -26.12
C ARG A 64 -1.27 -23.62 -26.67
N SER A 65 -1.62 -23.58 -27.94
CA SER A 65 -2.34 -22.47 -28.58
C SER A 65 -3.87 -22.66 -28.61
N LEU A 66 -4.39 -23.69 -27.98
CA LEU A 66 -5.85 -23.97 -27.92
C LEU A 66 -6.53 -23.22 -26.77
N PRO A 67 -7.78 -22.75 -26.96
CA PRO A 67 -8.53 -22.04 -25.89
C PRO A 67 -8.61 -22.84 -24.60
N HIS A 68 -8.88 -24.14 -24.69
CA HIS A 68 -9.04 -25.02 -23.54
C HIS A 68 -7.73 -25.18 -22.74
N TRP A 69 -6.57 -25.27 -23.41
CA TRP A 69 -5.27 -25.30 -22.73
C TRP A 69 -5.07 -24.03 -21.87
N HIS A 70 -5.38 -22.87 -22.44
CA HIS A 70 -5.29 -21.60 -21.70
C HIS A 70 -6.25 -21.52 -20.53
N TYR A 71 -7.46 -22.06 -20.70
CA TYR A 71 -8.44 -22.17 -19.61
C TYR A 71 -7.92 -23.05 -18.46
N CYS A 72 -7.45 -24.27 -18.77
CA CYS A 72 -6.91 -25.21 -17.78
C CYS A 72 -5.70 -24.62 -17.04
N MET A 73 -4.83 -23.90 -17.76
CA MET A 73 -3.68 -23.19 -17.17
C MET A 73 -4.14 -22.06 -16.26
N GLY A 74 -5.09 -21.23 -16.70
CA GLY A 74 -5.68 -20.14 -15.91
C GLY A 74 -6.29 -20.65 -14.62
N TYR A 75 -7.06 -21.74 -14.71
CA TYR A 75 -7.69 -22.41 -13.58
C TYR A 75 -6.63 -22.87 -12.54
N ALA A 76 -5.62 -23.60 -13.01
CA ALA A 76 -4.55 -24.10 -12.13
C ALA A 76 -3.78 -22.95 -11.45
N LEU A 77 -3.48 -21.88 -12.18
CA LEU A 77 -2.77 -20.71 -11.65
C LEU A 77 -3.63 -19.95 -10.63
N TYR A 78 -4.92 -19.78 -10.89
CA TYR A 78 -5.84 -19.10 -9.98
C TYR A 78 -5.91 -19.81 -8.63
N TYR A 79 -6.20 -21.11 -8.62
CA TYR A 79 -6.30 -21.85 -7.37
C TYR A 79 -4.94 -22.05 -6.67
N ALA A 80 -3.84 -22.17 -7.43
CA ALA A 80 -2.49 -22.15 -6.85
C ALA A 80 -2.15 -20.81 -6.17
N ALA A 81 -2.75 -19.70 -6.63
CA ALA A 81 -2.61 -18.40 -5.99
C ALA A 81 -3.30 -18.36 -4.62
N MET A 82 -4.48 -19.01 -4.48
CA MET A 82 -5.20 -19.07 -3.21
C MET A 82 -4.43 -19.85 -2.13
N ASP A 83 -3.64 -20.85 -2.53
CA ASP A 83 -2.81 -21.66 -1.63
C ASP A 83 -1.40 -21.06 -1.42
N SER A 84 -1.12 -19.87 -1.97
CA SER A 84 0.22 -19.30 -1.93
C SER A 84 0.54 -18.67 -0.57
N PRO A 85 1.73 -18.94 0.01
CA PRO A 85 2.11 -18.44 1.33
C PRO A 85 2.58 -16.97 1.32
N THR A 86 2.88 -16.38 0.16
CA THR A 86 3.38 -15.01 0.04
C THR A 86 2.59 -14.20 -0.98
N TYR A 87 2.43 -12.90 -0.70
CA TYR A 87 1.71 -11.98 -1.59
C TYR A 87 2.33 -11.84 -2.96
N GLU A 88 3.66 -11.76 -3.06
CA GLU A 88 4.35 -11.65 -4.35
C GLU A 88 4.08 -12.86 -5.23
N LYS A 89 4.13 -14.06 -4.64
CA LYS A 89 3.84 -15.30 -5.36
C LYS A 89 2.37 -15.40 -5.73
N GLN A 90 1.47 -15.02 -4.82
CA GLN A 90 0.03 -14.95 -5.07
C GLN A 90 -0.28 -14.00 -6.22
N LYS A 91 0.24 -12.77 -6.19
CA LYS A 91 0.06 -11.76 -7.25
C LYS A 91 0.58 -12.27 -8.60
N ALA A 92 1.80 -12.82 -8.65
CA ALA A 92 2.38 -13.35 -9.88
C ALA A 92 1.55 -14.49 -10.48
N LEU A 93 0.98 -15.36 -9.64
CA LEU A 93 0.09 -16.44 -10.09
C LEU A 93 -1.25 -15.91 -10.61
N LEU A 94 -1.85 -14.90 -9.95
CA LEU A 94 -3.09 -14.25 -10.42
C LEU A 94 -2.88 -13.47 -11.73
N GLU A 95 -1.77 -12.77 -11.89
CA GLU A 95 -1.41 -12.12 -13.15
C GLU A 95 -1.23 -13.13 -14.27
N GLY A 96 -0.58 -14.26 -13.97
CA GLY A 96 -0.45 -15.39 -14.91
C GLY A 96 -1.81 -16.02 -15.28
N ALA A 97 -2.72 -16.15 -14.30
CA ALA A 97 -4.08 -16.63 -14.54
C ALA A 97 -4.88 -15.65 -15.41
N PHE A 98 -4.78 -14.34 -15.13
CA PHE A 98 -5.42 -13.29 -15.92
C PHE A 98 -4.98 -13.34 -17.39
N ASP A 99 -3.67 -13.47 -17.62
CA ASP A 99 -3.10 -13.60 -18.97
C ASP A 99 -3.62 -14.87 -19.68
N ALA A 100 -3.69 -15.99 -18.97
CA ALA A 100 -4.15 -17.25 -19.54
C ALA A 100 -5.63 -17.17 -19.95
N PHE A 101 -6.55 -16.73 -19.08
CA PHE A 101 -7.96 -16.55 -19.43
C PHE A 101 -8.18 -15.50 -20.53
N SER A 102 -7.41 -14.41 -20.52
CA SER A 102 -7.46 -13.40 -21.58
C SER A 102 -7.03 -13.95 -22.94
N ARG A 103 -6.07 -14.87 -22.99
CA ARG A 103 -5.65 -15.55 -24.22
C ARG A 103 -6.72 -16.55 -24.66
N ALA A 104 -7.32 -17.31 -23.74
CA ALA A 104 -8.43 -18.20 -24.07
C ALA A 104 -9.56 -17.44 -24.78
N LEU A 105 -9.96 -16.27 -24.28
CA LEU A 105 -11.00 -15.42 -24.91
C LEU A 105 -10.61 -14.91 -26.30
N LYS A 106 -9.33 -14.54 -26.52
CA LYS A 106 -8.86 -14.07 -27.84
C LYS A 106 -8.88 -15.14 -28.91
N LEU A 107 -8.89 -16.40 -28.52
CA LEU A 107 -8.95 -17.55 -29.42
C LEU A 107 -10.38 -18.00 -29.78
N ASN A 108 -11.40 -17.20 -29.45
CA ASN A 108 -12.82 -17.45 -29.71
C ASN A 108 -13.30 -18.83 -29.20
N PRO A 109 -13.30 -19.04 -27.89
CA PRO A 109 -13.76 -20.31 -27.30
C PRO A 109 -15.27 -20.50 -27.49
N GLU A 110 -15.74 -21.73 -27.25
CA GLU A 110 -17.16 -22.02 -27.19
C GLU A 110 -17.86 -21.17 -26.09
N GLN A 111 -19.17 -20.93 -26.26
CA GLN A 111 -19.91 -19.97 -25.43
C GLN A 111 -19.84 -20.29 -23.92
N GLU A 112 -19.83 -21.55 -23.55
CA GLU A 112 -19.71 -22.00 -22.15
C GLU A 112 -18.35 -21.61 -21.56
N LEU A 113 -17.26 -21.95 -22.26
CA LEU A 113 -15.89 -21.63 -21.89
C LEU A 113 -15.65 -20.10 -21.86
N GLU A 114 -16.28 -19.36 -22.79
CA GLU A 114 -16.23 -17.91 -22.83
C GLU A 114 -16.82 -17.31 -21.53
N SER A 115 -17.99 -17.82 -21.09
CA SER A 115 -18.67 -17.36 -19.89
C SER A 115 -17.82 -17.59 -18.65
N GLU A 116 -17.25 -18.78 -18.51
CA GLU A 116 -16.38 -19.13 -17.38
C GLU A 116 -15.09 -18.28 -17.35
N CYS A 117 -14.44 -18.09 -18.50
CA CYS A 117 -13.26 -17.22 -18.56
C CYS A 117 -13.56 -15.79 -18.11
N ARG A 118 -14.73 -15.22 -18.49
CA ARG A 118 -15.15 -13.88 -18.06
C ARG A 118 -15.39 -13.80 -16.56
N GLU A 119 -15.98 -14.85 -15.98
CA GLU A 119 -16.23 -14.93 -14.55
C GLU A 119 -14.91 -14.98 -13.76
N PHE A 120 -13.97 -15.84 -14.15
CA PHE A 120 -12.64 -15.88 -13.55
C PHE A 120 -11.90 -14.55 -13.67
N LEU A 121 -11.95 -13.88 -14.82
CA LEU A 121 -11.33 -12.57 -15.00
C LEU A 121 -11.91 -11.50 -14.06
N ALA A 122 -13.22 -11.57 -13.80
CA ALA A 122 -13.85 -10.66 -12.83
C ALA A 122 -13.37 -10.95 -11.40
N TRP A 123 -13.29 -12.22 -10.98
CA TRP A 123 -12.76 -12.61 -9.68
C TRP A 123 -11.29 -12.23 -9.52
N ILE A 124 -10.46 -12.55 -10.51
CA ILE A 124 -9.03 -12.21 -10.49
C ILE A 124 -8.82 -10.69 -10.38
N THR A 125 -9.65 -9.90 -11.08
CA THR A 125 -9.56 -8.43 -11.03
C THR A 125 -9.86 -7.93 -9.62
N GLU A 126 -10.84 -8.51 -8.93
CA GLU A 126 -11.18 -8.14 -7.55
C GLU A 126 -10.12 -8.64 -6.56
N ASP A 127 -9.63 -9.87 -6.75
CA ASP A 127 -8.55 -10.44 -5.93
C ASP A 127 -7.25 -9.62 -6.07
N LEU A 128 -6.86 -9.23 -7.27
CA LEU A 128 -5.72 -8.36 -7.51
C LEU A 128 -5.90 -6.99 -6.85
N ARG A 129 -7.10 -6.40 -6.91
CA ARG A 129 -7.41 -5.18 -6.17
C ARG A 129 -7.29 -5.38 -4.67
N SER A 130 -7.83 -6.46 -4.12
CA SER A 130 -7.77 -6.75 -2.70
C SER A 130 -6.34 -7.04 -2.23
N ILE A 131 -5.52 -7.67 -3.05
CA ILE A 131 -4.10 -7.88 -2.81
C ILE A 131 -3.36 -6.55 -2.84
N ASP A 132 -3.61 -5.69 -3.82
CA ASP A 132 -3.02 -4.36 -3.90
C ASP A 132 -3.43 -3.48 -2.71
N PHE A 133 -4.63 -3.67 -2.14
CA PHE A 133 -5.07 -3.01 -0.90
C PHE A 133 -4.56 -3.69 0.38
N SER A 134 -4.28 -4.99 0.36
CA SER A 134 -3.91 -5.78 1.54
C SER A 134 -2.41 -6.09 1.60
N SER A 135 -1.70 -5.94 0.49
CA SER A 135 -0.26 -6.10 0.47
C SER A 135 0.39 -5.01 1.31
N PRO A 136 1.33 -5.36 2.18
CA PRO A 136 2.35 -4.42 2.56
C PRO A 136 3.12 -4.13 1.27
N SER A 137 2.76 -3.01 0.66
CA SER A 137 3.30 -2.53 -0.61
C SER A 137 4.82 -2.55 -0.61
N PRO A 138 5.47 -3.04 -1.66
CA PRO A 138 6.85 -2.70 -1.86
C PRO A 138 6.94 -1.16 -1.91
N HIS A 139 7.92 -0.56 -1.26
CA HIS A 139 8.19 0.84 -0.94
C HIS A 139 7.79 1.93 -1.96
N ARG A 140 7.22 1.61 -3.11
CA ARG A 140 6.92 2.56 -4.19
C ARG A 140 5.51 3.14 -4.18
N GLU A 141 4.57 2.56 -3.47
CA GLU A 141 3.16 3.02 -3.54
C GLU A 141 2.89 4.28 -2.73
N ARG A 142 3.64 4.52 -1.68
CA ARG A 142 3.56 5.75 -0.90
C ARG A 142 4.51 6.84 -1.37
N GLU A 143 5.48 6.52 -2.23
CA GLU A 143 6.38 7.51 -2.79
C GLU A 143 5.59 8.58 -3.53
N GLY A 144 5.72 9.80 -3.05
CA GLY A 144 4.99 10.94 -3.61
C GLY A 144 3.52 11.04 -3.22
N ALA A 145 3.00 10.16 -2.37
CA ALA A 145 1.67 10.31 -1.80
C ALA A 145 1.72 11.28 -0.61
N PHE A 146 1.22 12.49 -0.81
CA PHE A 146 1.14 13.52 0.22
C PHE A 146 -0.30 13.85 0.53
N GLY A 147 -0.79 13.37 1.68
CA GLY A 147 -2.14 13.63 2.18
C GLY A 147 -2.23 13.59 3.70
N CYS A 148 -3.18 14.30 4.24
CA CYS A 148 -3.54 14.25 5.66
C CYS A 148 -5.00 14.68 5.84
N SER A 149 -5.54 14.47 7.04
CA SER A 149 -6.92 14.87 7.36
C SER A 149 -6.97 15.82 8.55
N ILE A 150 -7.79 16.85 8.47
CA ILE A 150 -8.15 17.69 9.62
C ILE A 150 -9.45 17.16 10.19
N LEU A 151 -9.41 16.68 11.41
CA LEU A 151 -10.59 16.20 12.14
C LEU A 151 -11.48 17.38 12.53
N LEU A 152 -12.79 17.25 12.30
CA LEU A 152 -13.75 18.32 12.50
C LEU A 152 -14.86 17.92 13.50
N SER A 153 -15.28 18.85 14.33
CA SER A 153 -16.43 18.70 15.23
C SER A 153 -17.79 18.75 14.52
N GLY A 154 -17.82 19.21 13.27
CA GLY A 154 -18.99 19.30 12.40
C GLY A 154 -18.58 19.52 10.95
N PRO A 155 -19.49 19.28 9.97
CA PRO A 155 -19.16 19.28 8.54
C PRO A 155 -19.13 20.70 7.95
N TRP A 156 -18.27 21.56 8.46
CA TRP A 156 -18.07 22.86 7.87
C TRP A 156 -16.62 23.23 7.62
N PHE A 157 -16.40 23.89 6.46
CA PHE A 157 -15.14 24.44 6.03
C PHE A 157 -15.34 25.86 5.49
N ASP A 158 -14.78 26.86 6.16
CA ASP A 158 -14.77 28.25 5.71
C ASP A 158 -13.60 28.49 4.76
N ARG A 159 -13.89 28.44 3.45
CA ARG A 159 -12.90 28.58 2.37
C ARG A 159 -12.31 29.99 2.31
N GLU A 160 -13.15 31.01 2.48
CA GLU A 160 -12.67 32.40 2.48
C GLU A 160 -11.70 32.67 3.61
N LYS A 161 -12.04 32.15 4.81
CA LYS A 161 -11.15 32.22 5.96
C LYS A 161 -9.84 31.48 5.67
N PHE A 162 -9.90 30.27 5.08
CA PHE A 162 -8.71 29.50 4.72
C PHE A 162 -7.82 30.29 3.77
N ILE A 163 -8.35 30.88 2.69
CA ILE A 163 -7.59 31.65 1.71
C ILE A 163 -6.90 32.86 2.37
N ARG A 164 -7.60 33.61 3.22
CA ARG A 164 -7.05 34.77 3.95
C ARG A 164 -5.96 34.35 4.92
N ASP A 165 -6.20 33.30 5.70
CA ASP A 165 -5.26 32.80 6.72
C ASP A 165 -4.01 32.21 6.06
N PHE A 166 -4.16 31.49 4.92
CA PHE A 166 -3.04 30.92 4.18
C PHE A 166 -2.10 32.01 3.66
N TYR A 167 -2.66 33.07 3.07
CA TYR A 167 -1.87 34.23 2.64
C TYR A 167 -1.17 34.92 3.83
N THR A 168 -1.88 35.06 4.95
CA THR A 168 -1.33 35.68 6.16
C THR A 168 -0.18 34.85 6.75
N ASP A 169 -0.33 33.53 6.78
CA ASP A 169 0.67 32.62 7.36
C ASP A 169 1.92 32.48 6.46
N TRP A 170 1.74 32.45 5.14
CA TRP A 170 2.80 32.01 4.21
C TRP A 170 3.17 33.04 3.14
N ALA A 171 2.47 34.15 3.02
CA ALA A 171 2.62 35.16 1.97
C ALA A 171 2.53 34.60 0.55
N LEU A 172 1.79 33.49 0.37
CA LEU A 172 1.60 32.81 -0.91
C LEU A 172 0.12 32.96 -1.35
N PRO A 173 -0.15 33.42 -2.56
CA PRO A 173 -1.51 33.48 -3.09
C PRO A 173 -2.01 32.08 -3.47
N ILE A 174 -3.30 31.85 -3.29
CA ILE A 174 -4.02 30.68 -3.80
C ILE A 174 -4.68 31.10 -5.12
N ALA A 175 -4.42 30.34 -6.19
CA ALA A 175 -5.08 30.50 -7.48
C ALA A 175 -6.09 29.38 -7.71
N PRO A 176 -7.28 29.64 -8.32
CA PRO A 176 -8.15 28.57 -8.78
C PRO A 176 -7.43 27.70 -9.79
N SER A 177 -7.74 26.41 -9.86
CA SER A 177 -7.21 25.56 -10.94
C SER A 177 -7.80 25.99 -12.28
N ASP A 178 -7.03 25.85 -13.38
CA ASP A 178 -7.45 26.26 -14.71
C ASP A 178 -8.74 25.56 -15.20
N ASP A 179 -9.02 24.36 -14.67
CA ASP A 179 -10.15 23.52 -15.07
C ASP A 179 -11.44 23.82 -14.28
N ASP A 180 -11.38 24.55 -13.16
CA ASP A 180 -12.55 24.77 -12.33
C ASP A 180 -12.54 26.13 -11.62
N ARG A 181 -12.92 27.17 -12.35
CA ARG A 181 -13.05 28.54 -11.79
C ARG A 181 -14.12 28.64 -10.71
N ASP A 182 -15.07 27.68 -10.68
CA ASP A 182 -16.13 27.60 -9.66
C ASP A 182 -15.72 26.82 -8.42
N ALA A 183 -14.55 26.14 -8.45
CA ALA A 183 -14.04 25.34 -7.33
C ALA A 183 -13.81 26.17 -6.05
N LEU A 184 -13.61 27.46 -6.15
CA LEU A 184 -13.47 28.35 -5.00
C LEU A 184 -14.84 28.79 -4.44
N THR A 185 -15.94 28.47 -5.11
CA THR A 185 -17.30 28.79 -4.64
C THR A 185 -17.78 27.77 -3.59
N HIS A 186 -18.76 28.18 -2.76
CA HIS A 186 -19.26 27.37 -1.63
C HIS A 186 -20.06 26.11 -2.01
N GLN A 187 -20.26 25.80 -3.30
CA GLN A 187 -21.19 24.77 -3.74
C GLN A 187 -20.58 23.37 -3.91
N SER A 188 -19.26 23.27 -4.09
CA SER A 188 -18.58 21.96 -4.23
C SER A 188 -18.04 21.44 -2.89
N PRO A 189 -18.13 20.15 -2.55
CA PRO A 189 -17.47 19.59 -1.37
C PRO A 189 -15.92 19.60 -1.49
N CYS A 190 -15.39 19.70 -2.72
CA CYS A 190 -13.98 19.73 -3.03
C CYS A 190 -13.56 21.12 -3.51
N MET A 191 -12.42 21.60 -3.02
CA MET A 191 -11.74 22.82 -3.43
C MET A 191 -10.40 22.44 -4.05
N VAL A 192 -10.27 22.57 -5.38
CA VAL A 192 -9.01 22.35 -6.10
C VAL A 192 -8.37 23.69 -6.42
N PHE A 193 -7.10 23.83 -6.14
CA PHE A 193 -6.38 25.09 -6.28
C PHE A 193 -4.89 24.88 -6.50
N SER A 194 -4.22 25.91 -6.96
CA SER A 194 -2.77 25.93 -7.12
C SER A 194 -2.12 26.95 -6.20
N VAL A 195 -0.98 26.58 -5.67
CA VAL A 195 -0.05 27.46 -4.96
C VAL A 195 1.26 27.42 -5.74
N GLU A 196 1.65 28.57 -6.29
CA GLU A 196 2.76 28.64 -7.26
C GLU A 196 2.50 27.67 -8.43
N HIS A 197 3.28 26.60 -8.57
CA HIS A 197 3.16 25.61 -9.64
C HIS A 197 2.59 24.25 -9.16
N ILE A 198 2.19 24.14 -7.89
CA ILE A 198 1.74 22.87 -7.29
C ILE A 198 0.23 22.90 -7.09
N THR A 199 -0.44 21.89 -7.60
CA THR A 199 -1.89 21.71 -7.45
C THR A 199 -2.21 20.87 -6.21
N ALA A 200 -3.18 21.33 -5.43
CA ALA A 200 -3.67 20.67 -4.24
C ALA A 200 -5.21 20.64 -4.19
N ALA A 201 -5.76 19.74 -3.40
CA ALA A 201 -7.18 19.65 -3.14
C ALA A 201 -7.47 19.59 -1.62
N ILE A 202 -8.57 20.25 -1.23
CA ILE A 202 -9.18 20.10 0.09
C ILE A 202 -10.61 19.61 -0.12
N THR A 203 -10.93 18.42 0.36
CA THR A 203 -12.27 17.83 0.25
C THR A 203 -12.91 17.75 1.63
N LEU A 204 -14.09 18.34 1.81
CA LEU A 204 -14.89 18.16 3.00
C LEU A 204 -15.65 16.83 2.93
N ILE A 205 -15.35 15.93 3.83
CA ILE A 205 -16.03 14.65 3.98
C ILE A 205 -16.91 14.70 5.24
N PRO A 206 -18.26 14.64 5.09
CA PRO A 206 -19.20 14.80 6.20
C PRO A 206 -19.40 13.52 7.02
N SER A 207 -18.31 12.78 7.24
CA SER A 207 -18.27 11.58 8.07
C SER A 207 -16.94 11.49 8.83
N PRO A 208 -16.88 10.76 9.94
CA PRO A 208 -15.61 10.47 10.62
C PRO A 208 -14.63 9.71 9.71
N ILE A 209 -13.35 9.71 10.10
CA ILE A 209 -12.33 8.84 9.48
C ILE A 209 -12.79 7.38 9.62
N PRO A 210 -12.77 6.59 8.52
CA PRO A 210 -13.21 5.20 8.50
C PRO A 210 -12.46 4.33 9.51
N ASP A 211 -13.02 3.17 9.86
CA ASP A 211 -12.41 2.08 10.63
C ASP A 211 -11.75 2.49 11.97
N LYS A 212 -12.11 3.67 12.48
CA LYS A 212 -11.52 4.27 13.67
C LYS A 212 -10.00 4.41 13.59
N GLU A 213 -9.46 4.64 12.41
CA GLU A 213 -8.02 4.76 12.21
C GLU A 213 -7.43 5.92 13.02
N ALA A 214 -8.11 7.07 13.06
CA ALA A 214 -7.68 8.19 13.89
C ALA A 214 -7.67 7.85 15.39
N ASP A 215 -8.63 7.04 15.87
CA ASP A 215 -8.71 6.61 17.28
C ASP A 215 -7.56 5.64 17.61
N LYS A 216 -7.27 4.70 16.71
CA LYS A 216 -6.16 3.76 16.83
C LYS A 216 -4.81 4.50 16.85
N ALA A 217 -4.64 5.46 15.96
CA ALA A 217 -3.42 6.29 15.90
C ALA A 217 -3.29 7.16 17.17
N ALA A 218 -4.39 7.69 17.69
CA ALA A 218 -4.41 8.45 18.93
C ALA A 218 -4.03 7.60 20.15
N ALA A 219 -4.46 6.35 20.19
CA ALA A 219 -4.14 5.42 21.28
C ALA A 219 -2.65 5.13 21.40
N CYS A 220 -1.91 5.18 20.29
CA CYS A 220 -0.46 4.98 20.23
C CYS A 220 0.33 6.28 20.40
N ASN A 221 -0.32 7.43 20.54
CA ASN A 221 0.34 8.73 20.60
C ASN A 221 0.70 9.15 22.04
N TYR A 222 1.96 8.99 22.39
CA TYR A 222 2.48 9.39 23.70
C TYR A 222 2.58 10.92 23.91
N LEU A 223 2.52 11.71 22.83
CA LEU A 223 2.55 13.19 22.90
C LEU A 223 1.18 13.80 23.19
N TRP A 224 0.10 13.03 23.03
CA TRP A 224 -1.26 13.51 23.25
C TRP A 224 -2.12 12.53 24.07
N PRO A 225 -1.92 12.40 25.38
CA PRO A 225 -2.63 11.41 26.21
C PRO A 225 -4.16 11.47 26.15
N ASN A 226 -4.73 12.64 25.84
CA ASN A 226 -6.18 12.82 25.68
C ASN A 226 -6.65 12.75 24.22
N GLY A 227 -5.77 12.37 23.29
CA GLY A 227 -6.05 12.35 21.85
C GLY A 227 -7.26 11.51 21.48
N VAL A 228 -7.37 10.30 22.04
CA VAL A 228 -8.50 9.38 21.81
C VAL A 228 -9.85 10.04 22.09
N LYS A 229 -9.98 10.77 23.21
CA LYS A 229 -11.25 11.46 23.55
C LYS A 229 -11.66 12.53 22.54
N VAL A 230 -10.70 13.08 21.82
CA VAL A 230 -10.94 14.09 20.78
C VAL A 230 -11.27 13.41 19.47
N THR A 231 -10.49 12.38 19.10
CA THR A 231 -10.72 11.66 17.84
C THR A 231 -12.07 10.94 17.83
N GLU A 232 -12.49 10.30 18.92
CA GLU A 232 -13.79 9.64 19.03
C GLU A 232 -15.00 10.58 18.82
N ARG A 233 -14.79 11.90 18.98
CA ARG A 233 -15.86 12.90 18.87
C ARG A 233 -15.93 13.63 17.53
N HIS A 234 -14.96 13.43 16.66
CA HIS A 234 -15.01 14.08 15.36
C HIS A 234 -16.16 13.52 14.52
N LYS A 235 -16.81 14.40 13.76
CA LYS A 235 -18.02 14.08 12.98
C LYS A 235 -17.80 14.17 11.46
N ALA A 236 -16.73 14.83 11.08
CA ALA A 236 -16.34 15.08 9.69
C ALA A 236 -14.83 15.27 9.62
N HIS A 237 -14.28 15.34 8.43
CA HIS A 237 -12.88 15.71 8.23
C HIS A 237 -12.67 16.44 6.90
N LEU A 238 -11.58 17.22 6.82
CA LEU A 238 -11.05 17.72 5.55
C LEU A 238 -9.96 16.77 5.11
N LEU A 239 -10.11 16.16 3.96
CA LEU A 239 -9.03 15.43 3.30
C LEU A 239 -8.23 16.43 2.46
N ILE A 240 -6.94 16.56 2.77
CA ILE A 240 -5.98 17.39 2.05
C ILE A 240 -5.08 16.48 1.22
N THR A 241 -4.94 16.74 -0.07
CA THR A 241 -4.14 15.95 -0.99
C THR A 241 -3.34 16.85 -1.91
N ILE A 242 -2.06 16.57 -2.12
CA ILE A 242 -1.24 17.20 -3.15
C ILE A 242 -1.37 16.38 -4.44
N LEU A 243 -1.86 17.00 -5.49
CA LEU A 243 -2.18 16.33 -6.76
C LEU A 243 -1.05 16.38 -7.79
N ASP A 244 -0.16 17.37 -7.70
CA ASP A 244 0.94 17.54 -8.65
C ASP A 244 2.02 16.48 -8.44
N THR A 245 2.48 15.87 -9.53
CA THR A 245 3.54 14.87 -9.54
C THR A 245 4.87 15.39 -10.09
N ARG A 246 4.93 16.63 -10.59
CA ARG A 246 6.12 17.24 -11.22
C ARG A 246 7.02 17.96 -10.25
N ALA A 247 6.45 18.53 -9.18
CA ALA A 247 7.22 19.15 -8.12
C ALA A 247 8.01 18.09 -7.33
N SER A 248 9.12 18.48 -6.73
CA SER A 248 9.93 17.60 -5.88
C SER A 248 9.13 17.09 -4.67
N LEU A 249 9.52 15.94 -4.13
CA LEU A 249 8.84 15.35 -2.96
C LEU A 249 8.90 16.30 -1.75
N THR A 250 10.00 17.03 -1.60
CA THR A 250 10.19 18.04 -0.54
C THR A 250 9.21 19.22 -0.70
N GLU A 251 9.09 19.79 -1.88
CA GLU A 251 8.15 20.91 -2.15
C GLU A 251 6.72 20.49 -1.90
N ARG A 252 6.34 19.29 -2.35
CA ARG A 252 5.00 18.70 -2.13
C ARG A 252 4.71 18.50 -0.65
N GLY A 253 5.68 17.94 0.10
CA GLY A 253 5.59 17.77 1.54
C GLY A 253 5.49 19.10 2.29
N ILE A 254 6.27 20.12 1.91
CA ILE A 254 6.20 21.47 2.49
C ILE A 254 4.82 22.09 2.25
N LEU A 255 4.28 22.01 1.02
CA LEU A 255 2.97 22.55 0.71
C LEU A 255 1.87 21.86 1.50
N LEU A 256 1.90 20.52 1.63
CA LEU A 256 0.95 19.79 2.48
C LEU A 256 0.92 20.35 3.90
N VAL A 257 2.10 20.56 4.51
CA VAL A 257 2.20 21.08 5.89
C VAL A 257 1.69 22.50 5.99
N LYS A 258 1.98 23.37 5.03
CA LYS A 258 1.45 24.73 4.96
C LYS A 258 -0.08 24.74 4.93
N ILE A 259 -0.69 23.95 4.04
CA ILE A 259 -2.15 23.82 3.92
C ILE A 259 -2.76 23.29 5.21
N ALA A 260 -2.24 22.16 5.71
CA ALA A 260 -2.75 21.51 6.92
C ALA A 260 -2.65 22.42 8.15
N SER A 261 -1.54 23.11 8.32
CA SER A 261 -1.36 24.04 9.46
C SER A 261 -2.32 25.22 9.41
N THR A 262 -2.64 25.74 8.21
CA THR A 262 -3.65 26.78 8.03
C THR A 262 -5.06 26.25 8.29
N CYS A 263 -5.37 25.03 7.85
CA CYS A 263 -6.67 24.39 8.13
C CYS A 263 -6.89 24.15 9.65
N CYS A 264 -5.82 24.07 10.45
CA CYS A 264 -5.93 24.04 11.91
C CYS A 264 -6.61 25.28 12.51
N LEU A 265 -6.72 26.39 11.78
CA LEU A 265 -7.40 27.63 12.21
C LEU A 265 -8.92 27.61 11.95
N GLN A 266 -9.46 26.58 11.32
CA GLN A 266 -10.88 26.41 11.14
C GLN A 266 -11.58 26.24 12.49
N LEU A 267 -12.74 26.88 12.68
CA LEU A 267 -13.48 26.84 13.95
C LEU A 267 -13.95 25.42 14.32
N SER A 268 -14.21 24.60 13.33
CA SER A 268 -14.60 23.19 13.51
C SER A 268 -13.44 22.23 13.71
N ALA A 269 -12.18 22.65 13.49
CA ALA A 269 -11.01 21.79 13.60
C ALA A 269 -10.78 21.30 15.04
N THR A 270 -10.38 20.05 15.21
CA THR A 270 -10.14 19.42 16.51
C THR A 270 -8.81 18.69 16.60
N GLY A 271 -8.23 18.25 15.47
CA GLY A 271 -6.95 17.56 15.40
C GLY A 271 -6.48 17.36 13.96
N VAL A 272 -5.24 16.92 13.78
CA VAL A 272 -4.64 16.58 12.49
C VAL A 272 -4.29 15.10 12.49
N PHE A 273 -4.81 14.33 11.56
CA PHE A 273 -4.49 12.93 11.33
C PHE A 273 -3.60 12.78 10.11
N THR A 274 -2.41 12.20 10.27
CA THR A 274 -1.38 12.04 9.22
C THR A 274 -1.17 10.58 8.78
N GLY A 275 -2.13 9.69 9.09
CA GLY A 275 -2.00 8.25 8.86
C GLY A 275 -1.25 7.53 9.99
N GLY A 276 -0.04 7.99 10.37
CA GLY A 276 0.75 7.35 11.43
C GLY A 276 0.40 7.82 12.84
N THR A 277 -0.14 9.04 12.98
CA THR A 277 -0.49 9.62 14.28
C THR A 277 -1.51 10.74 14.16
N VAL A 278 -1.94 11.28 15.31
CA VAL A 278 -2.78 12.47 15.42
C VAL A 278 -2.06 13.55 16.19
N TYR A 279 -2.25 14.81 15.80
CA TYR A 279 -1.64 15.96 16.46
C TYR A 279 -2.71 16.90 17.03
N GLN A 280 -2.38 17.55 18.16
CA GLN A 280 -3.08 18.76 18.58
C GLN A 280 -2.85 19.86 17.55
N LEU A 281 -3.88 20.67 17.28
CA LEU A 281 -3.80 21.76 16.31
C LEU A 281 -2.65 22.73 16.60
N GLY A 282 -2.51 23.16 17.86
CA GLY A 282 -1.44 24.07 18.28
C GLY A 282 -0.04 23.47 18.12
N LEU A 283 0.13 22.19 18.48
CA LEU A 283 1.41 21.50 18.31
C LEU A 283 1.77 21.40 16.84
N TYR A 284 0.84 20.95 15.98
CA TYR A 284 1.09 20.82 14.54
C TYR A 284 1.53 22.13 13.90
N ARG A 285 0.84 23.24 14.26
CA ARG A 285 1.20 24.59 13.78
C ARG A 285 2.57 25.05 14.27
N ASN A 286 2.90 24.81 15.53
CA ASN A 286 4.19 25.17 16.10
C ASN A 286 5.34 24.41 15.40
N LEU A 287 5.16 23.14 15.14
CA LEU A 287 6.12 22.31 14.39
C LEU A 287 6.28 22.81 12.93
N ALA A 288 5.19 23.21 12.28
CA ALA A 288 5.21 23.76 10.93
C ALA A 288 5.93 25.11 10.82
N ALA A 289 6.06 25.86 11.92
CA ALA A 289 6.67 27.20 11.90
C ALA A 289 8.13 27.20 11.42
N VAL A 290 8.86 26.09 11.55
CA VAL A 290 10.25 25.94 11.08
C VAL A 290 10.41 26.19 9.57
N ILE A 291 9.33 26.02 8.80
CA ILE A 291 9.31 26.30 7.36
C ILE A 291 9.64 27.78 7.07
N ARG A 292 9.25 28.69 7.97
CA ARG A 292 9.54 30.14 7.82
C ARG A 292 11.03 30.45 7.93
N ASP A 293 11.77 29.58 8.60
CA ASP A 293 13.23 29.66 8.75
C ASP A 293 13.98 28.87 7.66
N GLY A 294 13.27 28.39 6.64
CA GLY A 294 13.83 27.56 5.56
C GLY A 294 14.22 26.14 5.97
N ARG A 295 13.76 25.66 7.13
CA ARG A 295 14.04 24.31 7.63
C ARG A 295 12.93 23.33 7.28
N LEU A 296 13.28 22.05 7.14
CA LEU A 296 12.32 20.99 6.86
C LEU A 296 11.43 20.71 8.08
N PRO A 297 10.11 20.57 7.90
CA PRO A 297 9.17 20.28 8.98
C PRO A 297 9.13 18.76 9.28
N VAL A 298 10.27 18.18 9.64
CA VAL A 298 10.46 16.74 9.82
C VAL A 298 9.42 16.15 10.79
N PHE A 299 9.10 16.84 11.87
CA PHE A 299 8.12 16.38 12.85
C PHE A 299 6.65 16.44 12.37
N ASN A 300 6.35 17.20 11.32
CA ASN A 300 5.04 17.15 10.68
C ASN A 300 4.94 16.02 9.66
N TRP A 301 6.07 15.61 9.09
CA TRP A 301 6.14 14.57 8.07
C TRP A 301 6.29 13.17 8.67
N ILE A 302 7.13 13.06 9.71
CA ILE A 302 7.56 11.77 10.27
C ILE A 302 7.03 11.62 11.69
N TRP A 303 6.34 10.53 11.93
CA TRP A 303 6.02 10.08 13.26
C TRP A 303 7.17 9.22 13.81
N PHE A 304 7.54 9.47 15.06
CA PHE A 304 8.55 8.73 15.80
C PHE A 304 7.85 7.88 16.87
N GLY A 305 7.45 6.67 16.50
CA GLY A 305 6.77 5.75 17.40
C GLY A 305 7.73 5.14 18.41
N LEU A 306 7.31 5.06 19.67
CA LEU A 306 8.04 4.39 20.74
C LEU A 306 7.12 3.41 21.46
N TYR A 307 7.59 2.20 21.74
CA TYR A 307 6.83 1.20 22.50
C TYR A 307 7.77 0.28 23.30
N ARG A 308 7.23 -0.32 24.38
CA ARG A 308 7.98 -1.25 25.22
C ARG A 308 7.65 -2.70 24.85
N THR A 309 8.68 -3.52 24.82
CA THR A 309 8.59 -4.97 24.72
C THR A 309 9.07 -5.59 26.03
N PRO A 310 8.87 -6.90 26.26
CA PRO A 310 9.48 -7.61 27.39
C PRO A 310 11.02 -7.57 27.39
N ARG A 311 11.65 -7.26 26.24
CA ARG A 311 13.11 -7.25 26.08
C ARG A 311 13.73 -5.85 26.13
N GLY A 312 12.92 -4.78 26.05
CA GLY A 312 13.44 -3.43 26.09
C GLY A 312 12.51 -2.38 25.48
N LEU A 313 13.08 -1.26 25.11
CA LEU A 313 12.40 -0.19 24.39
C LEU A 313 12.64 -0.35 22.89
N SER A 314 11.62 -0.13 22.11
CA SER A 314 11.69 -0.14 20.64
C SER A 314 11.13 1.17 20.09
N GLY A 315 11.61 1.56 18.91
CA GLY A 315 11.13 2.75 18.22
C GLY A 315 11.22 2.60 16.70
N TYR A 316 10.40 3.37 16.01
CA TYR A 316 10.32 3.36 14.54
C TYR A 316 9.96 4.74 14.00
N THR A 317 10.28 4.97 12.73
CA THR A 317 9.77 6.11 11.96
C THR A 317 8.56 5.67 11.13
N TYR A 318 7.68 6.62 10.81
CA TYR A 318 6.58 6.42 9.86
C TYR A 318 6.36 7.71 9.07
N GLY A 319 6.52 7.63 7.74
CA GLY A 319 6.37 8.75 6.81
C GLY A 319 7.55 8.95 5.86
N LEU A 320 8.71 8.29 6.08
CA LEU A 320 9.86 8.34 5.17
C LEU A 320 9.54 7.76 3.79
N GLU A 321 8.66 6.77 3.72
CA GLU A 321 8.21 6.18 2.45
C GLU A 321 7.65 7.21 1.48
N SER A 322 6.92 8.24 1.95
CA SER A 322 6.39 9.30 1.09
C SER A 322 7.50 10.05 0.35
N PHE A 323 8.71 10.02 0.89
CA PHE A 323 9.92 10.61 0.31
C PHE A 323 10.79 9.59 -0.44
N GLY A 324 10.29 8.39 -0.73
CA GLY A 324 11.03 7.32 -1.40
C GLY A 324 12.16 6.73 -0.57
N LYS A 325 12.06 6.80 0.77
CA LYS A 325 13.05 6.31 1.72
C LYS A 325 12.49 5.17 2.56
N ASP A 326 13.37 4.25 2.96
CA ASP A 326 13.00 3.18 3.89
C ASP A 326 12.73 3.75 5.29
N GLU A 327 11.75 3.20 5.99
CA GLU A 327 11.52 3.51 7.40
C GLU A 327 12.65 2.93 8.26
N ILE A 328 12.84 3.50 9.45
CA ILE A 328 13.89 3.09 10.39
C ILE A 328 13.24 2.38 11.57
N GLU A 329 13.84 1.27 12.01
CA GLU A 329 13.47 0.58 13.23
C GLU A 329 14.67 0.34 14.14
N ILE A 330 14.49 0.55 15.44
CA ILE A 330 15.43 0.19 16.50
C ILE A 330 14.66 -0.65 17.51
N SER A 331 15.10 -1.89 17.74
CA SER A 331 14.36 -2.85 18.53
C SER A 331 15.09 -3.25 19.81
N ASP A 332 14.33 -3.44 20.89
CA ASP A 332 14.76 -4.08 22.14
C ASP A 332 16.05 -3.48 22.75
N THR A 333 16.13 -2.13 22.78
CA THR A 333 17.26 -1.43 23.37
C THR A 333 17.03 -1.08 24.85
N ASP A 334 18.13 -0.95 25.62
CA ASP A 334 18.12 -0.48 27.02
C ASP A 334 18.20 1.06 27.11
N MET A 335 18.08 1.77 26.00
CA MET A 335 18.19 3.24 25.98
C MET A 335 16.99 3.91 26.66
N GLU A 336 17.24 5.11 27.20
CA GLU A 336 16.17 5.98 27.63
C GLU A 336 15.33 6.49 26.43
N PRO A 337 14.01 6.69 26.60
CA PRO A 337 13.12 7.08 25.51
C PRO A 337 13.55 8.33 24.75
N ASP A 338 14.04 9.35 25.44
CA ASP A 338 14.48 10.59 24.82
C ASP A 338 15.73 10.39 23.95
N ARG A 339 16.63 9.50 24.34
CA ARG A 339 17.83 9.17 23.57
C ARG A 339 17.46 8.37 22.31
N LEU A 340 16.60 7.39 22.45
CA LEU A 340 16.12 6.60 21.30
C LEU A 340 15.41 7.50 20.28
N ARG A 341 14.49 8.35 20.76
CA ARG A 341 13.79 9.31 19.91
C ARG A 341 14.77 10.26 19.20
N LYS A 342 15.77 10.77 19.92
CA LYS A 342 16.77 11.66 19.32
C LYS A 342 17.53 10.99 18.18
N ILE A 343 17.92 9.74 18.33
CA ILE A 343 18.61 8.97 17.28
C ILE A 343 17.72 8.86 16.04
N LEU A 344 16.44 8.46 16.22
CA LEU A 344 15.50 8.35 15.11
C LEU A 344 15.30 9.70 14.39
N VAL A 345 15.19 10.80 15.14
CA VAL A 345 15.05 12.15 14.59
C VAL A 345 16.30 12.56 13.81
N ASP A 346 17.49 12.37 14.41
CA ASP A 346 18.77 12.75 13.76
C ASP A 346 18.94 11.98 12.44
N LEU A 347 18.63 10.68 12.42
CA LEU A 347 18.70 9.84 11.22
C LEU A 347 17.68 10.24 10.15
N ALA A 348 16.41 10.43 10.53
CA ALA A 348 15.38 10.85 9.60
C ALA A 348 15.69 12.23 9.00
N SER A 349 16.18 13.18 9.83
CA SER A 349 16.61 14.50 9.35
C SER A 349 17.77 14.39 8.36
N TYR A 350 18.78 13.61 8.67
CA TYR A 350 19.92 13.37 7.77
C TYR A 350 19.46 12.76 6.42
N ILE A 351 18.59 11.76 6.46
CA ILE A 351 18.05 11.13 5.25
C ILE A 351 17.30 12.14 4.37
N LEU A 352 16.52 13.03 4.99
CA LEU A 352 15.68 13.99 4.26
C LEU A 352 16.44 15.24 3.81
N GLU A 353 17.39 15.75 4.60
CA GLU A 353 18.16 16.95 4.31
C GLU A 353 19.25 16.68 3.27
N ASP A 354 20.00 15.57 3.43
CA ASP A 354 21.10 15.20 2.54
C ASP A 354 20.68 14.26 1.40
N CYS A 355 19.39 13.94 1.29
CA CYS A 355 18.86 12.94 0.34
C CYS A 355 19.57 11.58 0.45
N ALA A 356 20.11 11.24 1.62
CA ALA A 356 20.89 10.04 1.83
C ALA A 356 20.10 8.77 1.54
N VAL A 357 20.78 7.79 0.97
CA VAL A 357 20.24 6.45 0.72
C VAL A 357 21.15 5.45 1.39
N PHE A 358 20.65 4.77 2.40
CA PHE A 358 21.39 3.71 3.07
C PHE A 358 21.13 2.35 2.40
N GLN A 359 22.20 1.58 2.28
CA GLN A 359 22.14 0.19 1.81
C GLN A 359 22.46 -0.77 2.95
N ASP A 360 22.12 -2.04 2.73
CA ASP A 360 22.49 -3.10 3.66
C ASP A 360 24.01 -3.17 3.84
N GLY A 361 24.48 -3.15 5.10
CA GLY A 361 25.89 -3.13 5.44
C GLY A 361 26.53 -1.74 5.58
N ASP A 362 25.82 -0.67 5.23
CA ASP A 362 26.30 0.70 5.51
C ASP A 362 26.45 0.92 7.02
N THR A 363 27.20 1.95 7.39
CA THR A 363 27.38 2.32 8.80
C THR A 363 26.98 3.77 9.03
N VAL A 364 26.30 4.00 10.15
CA VAL A 364 26.00 5.35 10.63
C VAL A 364 26.83 5.64 11.87
N GLU A 365 27.39 6.84 11.95
CA GLU A 365 28.12 7.31 13.11
C GLU A 365 27.20 8.12 14.03
N LEU A 366 26.94 7.60 15.21
CA LEU A 366 26.19 8.31 16.24
C LEU A 366 27.14 9.19 17.08
N SER A 367 26.55 10.21 17.74
CA SER A 367 27.30 11.07 18.67
C SER A 367 28.10 10.23 19.69
N GLY A 368 29.46 10.36 19.67
CA GLY A 368 30.37 9.59 20.50
C GLY A 368 31.30 8.62 19.73
N ASN A 369 31.48 8.81 18.41
CA ASN A 369 32.35 7.98 17.54
C ASN A 369 31.94 6.49 17.45
N ARG A 370 30.72 6.14 17.80
CA ARG A 370 30.24 4.76 17.67
C ARG A 370 29.63 4.58 16.29
N LYS A 371 30.28 3.75 15.47
CA LYS A 371 29.76 3.32 14.17
C LYS A 371 28.85 2.10 14.38
N LEU A 372 27.63 2.22 13.87
CA LEU A 372 26.64 1.15 13.93
C LEU A 372 26.32 0.68 12.51
N PRO A 373 26.34 -0.62 12.26
CA PRO A 373 25.94 -1.16 10.98
C PRO A 373 24.43 -1.03 10.81
N ILE A 374 24.05 -0.71 9.59
CA ILE A 374 22.66 -0.71 9.13
C ILE A 374 22.38 -2.05 8.47
N VAL A 375 21.27 -2.67 8.83
CA VAL A 375 20.76 -3.89 8.22
C VAL A 375 19.41 -3.60 7.61
N ARG A 376 19.27 -3.82 6.30
CA ARG A 376 17.99 -3.74 5.61
C ARG A 376 17.30 -5.09 5.63
N SER A 377 16.17 -5.21 6.31
CA SER A 377 15.42 -6.47 6.44
C SER A 377 13.93 -6.19 6.65
N GLU A 378 13.10 -7.24 6.58
CA GLU A 378 11.67 -7.13 6.83
C GLU A 378 11.37 -6.44 8.15
N GLY A 379 10.39 -5.52 8.16
CA GLY A 379 9.98 -4.74 9.32
C GLY A 379 9.45 -5.62 10.46
N ILE A 380 9.57 -5.12 11.68
CA ILE A 380 9.04 -5.74 12.89
C ILE A 380 7.76 -5.02 13.33
N SER A 381 7.80 -3.69 13.31
CA SER A 381 6.67 -2.82 13.70
C SER A 381 5.87 -2.36 12.50
N LEU A 382 6.49 -2.38 11.33
CA LEU A 382 5.94 -1.86 10.08
C LEU A 382 5.98 -2.94 9.00
N PRO A 383 5.04 -2.91 8.05
CA PRO A 383 5.10 -3.79 6.90
C PRO A 383 6.25 -3.37 5.96
N GLY A 384 6.78 -4.35 5.21
CA GLY A 384 7.85 -4.13 4.24
C GLY A 384 9.24 -4.00 4.83
N PRO A 385 10.27 -3.82 4.00
CA PRO A 385 11.65 -3.70 4.46
C PRO A 385 11.91 -2.37 5.16
N THR A 386 12.65 -2.43 6.26
CA THR A 386 13.08 -1.30 7.08
C THR A 386 14.59 -1.31 7.29
N LEU A 387 15.15 -0.15 7.60
CA LEU A 387 16.53 0.00 8.02
C LEU A 387 16.62 -0.23 9.53
N LYS A 388 17.42 -1.19 9.96
CA LYS A 388 17.64 -1.50 11.38
C LYS A 388 19.06 -1.16 11.78
N LEU A 389 19.21 -0.53 12.94
CA LEU A 389 20.52 -0.35 13.54
C LEU A 389 20.84 -1.56 14.42
N ALA A 390 21.92 -2.25 14.07
CA ALA A 390 22.36 -3.41 14.83
C ALA A 390 23.24 -3.01 16.03
N ASN A 391 23.14 -3.77 17.13
CA ASN A 391 23.99 -3.61 18.32
C ASN A 391 23.85 -2.28 19.09
N LEU A 392 22.65 -1.76 19.19
CA LEU A 392 22.32 -0.61 20.05
C LEU A 392 22.08 -1.02 21.50
#